data_c5e8af6a676a7e545035f71259da843b
#
_entry.id   c5e8af6a676a7e545035f71259da843b
#
_cell.length_a   1.000
_cell.length_b   1.000
_cell.length_c   1.000
_cell.angle_alpha   90.00
_cell.angle_beta   90.00
_cell.angle_gamma   90.00
#
_symmetry.space_group_name_H-M   'P 1'
#
loop_
_entity.id
_entity.type
_entity.pdbx_description
1 polymer ?
#
loop_
_entity_poly.entity_id
_entity_poly.type
_entity_poly.pdbx_seq_one_letter_code
_entity_poly.pdbx_strand_id
1 'polypeptide(L)'
;VLILAHPECPPDVLEASDFAGSTSALSNYVSERSPNKVVLLTECSMSDNVASANPDVEFVKPCNLCPHMKRITLENIFDALTEMKHEVLVNEDVRVQAKKAIDAMLALPNPKTARPFETGLAPKDIETLSPA
;
A
#
# COMPACT_ATOMS: atom_id res chain seq x y z
N VAL A 1 13.16 11.54 -11.23
CA VAL A 1 11.79 11.13 -10.86
C VAL A 1 11.86 9.69 -10.39
N LEU A 2 11.39 9.40 -9.18
CA LEU A 2 11.30 8.03 -8.67
C LEU A 2 9.90 7.48 -8.91
N ILE A 3 9.82 6.22 -9.33
CA ILE A 3 8.57 5.49 -9.56
C ILE A 3 8.41 4.46 -8.45
N LEU A 4 7.42 4.66 -7.60
CA LEU A 4 7.11 3.78 -6.47
C LEU A 4 5.77 3.09 -6.73
N ALA A 5 5.72 1.76 -6.61
CA ALA A 5 4.55 0.96 -6.94
C ALA A 5 4.06 0.11 -5.76
N HIS A 6 2.75 -0.08 -5.67
CA HIS A 6 2.18 -1.07 -4.77
C HIS A 6 2.34 -2.48 -5.36
N PRO A 7 2.60 -3.53 -4.55
CA PRO A 7 2.81 -4.89 -5.04
C PRO A 7 1.64 -5.51 -5.82
N GLU A 8 0.45 -4.91 -5.73
CA GLU A 8 -0.73 -5.32 -6.52
C GLU A 8 -0.72 -4.78 -7.96
N CYS A 9 0.26 -3.94 -8.32
CA CYS A 9 0.42 -3.50 -9.70
C CYS A 9 0.80 -4.67 -10.61
N PRO A 10 0.47 -4.59 -11.91
CA PRO A 10 0.89 -5.58 -12.90
C PRO A 10 2.41 -5.79 -12.92
N PRO A 11 2.89 -7.00 -13.28
CA PRO A 11 4.32 -7.33 -13.24
C PRO A 11 5.22 -6.38 -14.05
N ASP A 12 4.77 -5.95 -15.22
CA ASP A 12 5.49 -4.99 -16.08
C ASP A 12 5.65 -3.61 -15.43
N VAL A 13 4.65 -3.18 -14.66
CA VAL A 13 4.71 -1.95 -13.86
C VAL A 13 5.69 -2.08 -12.70
N LEU A 14 5.67 -3.24 -12.01
CA LEU A 14 6.60 -3.51 -10.91
C LEU A 14 8.04 -3.57 -11.41
N GLU A 15 8.30 -4.19 -12.56
CA GLU A 15 9.62 -4.24 -13.18
C GLU A 15 10.15 -2.86 -13.57
N ALA A 16 9.26 -1.97 -14.02
CA ALA A 16 9.61 -0.60 -14.39
C ALA A 16 9.73 0.36 -13.18
N SER A 17 9.32 -0.07 -11.98
CA SER A 17 9.38 0.77 -10.78
C SER A 17 10.76 0.75 -10.10
N ASP A 18 11.11 1.86 -9.45
CA ASP A 18 12.35 1.96 -8.66
C ASP A 18 12.22 1.29 -7.29
N PHE A 19 10.98 1.21 -6.77
CA PHE A 19 10.69 0.54 -5.51
C PHE A 19 9.26 0.03 -5.51
N ALA A 20 9.05 -1.18 -4.98
CA ALA A 20 7.74 -1.75 -4.75
C ALA A 20 7.55 -2.10 -3.26
N GLY A 21 6.43 -1.70 -2.68
CA GLY A 21 6.18 -1.93 -1.27
C GLY A 21 4.75 -1.65 -0.83
N SER A 22 4.42 -2.07 0.39
CA SER A 22 3.13 -1.77 1.02
C SER A 22 2.90 -0.27 1.15
N THR A 23 1.66 0.15 1.40
CA THR A 23 1.33 1.56 1.64
C THR A 23 2.23 2.21 2.70
N SER A 24 2.49 1.52 3.80
CA SER A 24 3.40 2.02 4.84
C SER A 24 4.85 2.10 4.35
N ALA A 25 5.32 1.11 3.58
CA ALA A 25 6.67 1.11 3.02
C ALA A 25 6.87 2.25 2.02
N LEU A 26 5.88 2.51 1.16
CA LEU A 26 5.90 3.64 0.22
C LEU A 26 5.93 4.99 0.95
N SER A 27 5.11 5.17 1.98
CA SER A 27 5.09 6.38 2.79
C SER A 27 6.43 6.62 3.50
N ASN A 28 6.98 5.58 4.14
CA ASN A 28 8.28 5.67 4.82
C ASN A 28 9.41 5.98 3.84
N TYR A 29 9.40 5.34 2.66
CA TYR A 29 10.41 5.59 1.62
C TYR A 29 10.46 7.07 1.21
N VAL A 30 9.29 7.68 0.98
CA VAL A 30 9.22 9.10 0.62
C VAL A 30 9.70 9.99 1.78
N SER A 31 9.23 9.72 3.00
CA SER A 31 9.56 10.54 4.18
C SER A 31 11.05 10.45 4.57
N GLU A 32 11.66 9.27 4.43
CA GLU A 32 13.07 9.06 4.79
C GLU A 32 14.04 9.62 3.72
N ARG A 33 13.67 9.54 2.44
CA ARG A 33 14.55 9.92 1.33
C ARG A 33 14.30 11.31 0.78
N SER A 34 13.12 11.88 1.06
CA SER A 34 12.70 13.21 0.59
C SER A 34 13.08 13.48 -0.87
N PRO A 35 12.66 12.64 -1.83
CA PRO A 35 13.02 12.78 -3.22
C PRO A 35 12.43 14.07 -3.79
N ASN A 36 13.13 14.72 -4.72
CA ASN A 36 12.62 15.95 -5.36
C ASN A 36 11.29 15.73 -6.09
N LYS A 37 11.13 14.54 -6.73
CA LYS A 37 9.94 14.24 -7.52
C LYS A 37 9.65 12.74 -7.53
N VAL A 38 8.38 12.38 -7.29
CA VAL A 38 7.94 10.98 -7.19
C VAL A 38 6.64 10.73 -7.94
N VAL A 39 6.53 9.54 -8.52
CA VAL A 39 5.29 8.96 -9.04
C VAL A 39 4.88 7.84 -8.09
N LEU A 40 3.69 7.93 -7.49
CA LEU A 40 3.09 6.86 -6.71
C LEU A 40 2.07 6.12 -7.55
N LEU A 41 2.37 4.86 -7.89
CA LEU A 41 1.48 3.96 -8.62
C LEU A 41 0.64 3.16 -7.61
N THR A 42 -0.41 3.82 -7.12
CA THR A 42 -1.38 3.31 -6.14
C THR A 42 -2.71 4.06 -6.28
N GLU A 43 -3.66 3.82 -5.38
CA GLU A 43 -4.92 4.56 -5.36
C GLU A 43 -4.70 6.02 -4.97
N CYS A 44 -5.47 6.94 -5.58
CA CYS A 44 -5.27 8.38 -5.47
C CYS A 44 -5.28 8.91 -4.03
N SER A 45 -6.18 8.43 -3.18
CA SER A 45 -6.29 8.92 -1.80
C SER A 45 -5.04 8.60 -0.97
N MET A 46 -4.36 7.49 -1.27
CA MET A 46 -3.08 7.16 -0.66
C MET A 46 -2.01 8.16 -1.10
N SER A 47 -1.96 8.49 -2.39
CA SER A 47 -1.03 9.51 -2.89
C SER A 47 -1.28 10.88 -2.26
N ASP A 48 -2.53 11.27 -2.04
CA ASP A 48 -2.88 12.53 -1.37
C ASP A 48 -2.43 12.55 0.09
N ASN A 49 -2.58 11.44 0.81
CA ASN A 49 -2.12 11.32 2.20
C ASN A 49 -0.60 11.45 2.30
N VAL A 50 0.15 10.76 1.43
CA VAL A 50 1.62 10.85 1.42
C VAL A 50 2.09 12.25 1.03
N ALA A 51 1.45 12.88 0.05
CA ALA A 51 1.76 14.24 -0.36
C ALA A 51 1.52 15.27 0.75
N SER A 52 0.42 15.13 1.49
CA SER A 52 0.12 16.01 2.64
C SER A 52 1.16 15.91 3.75
N ALA A 53 1.74 14.73 3.95
CA ALA A 53 2.80 14.51 4.93
C ALA A 53 4.20 14.95 4.45
N ASN A 54 4.39 15.17 3.15
CA ASN A 54 5.66 15.52 2.53
C ASN A 54 5.51 16.71 1.56
N PRO A 55 5.25 17.92 2.07
CA PRO A 55 4.91 19.09 1.24
C PRO A 55 6.05 19.57 0.33
N ASP A 56 7.30 19.23 0.64
CA ASP A 56 8.48 19.63 -0.13
C ASP A 56 8.77 18.68 -1.31
N VAL A 57 8.02 17.58 -1.44
CA VAL A 57 8.18 16.60 -2.51
C VAL A 57 7.17 16.86 -3.62
N GLU A 58 7.62 16.95 -4.87
CA GLU A 58 6.72 17.04 -6.02
C GLU A 58 6.12 15.67 -6.35
N PHE A 59 4.78 15.56 -6.26
CA PHE A 59 4.06 14.34 -6.61
C PHE A 59 3.46 14.44 -8.01
N VAL A 60 3.88 13.55 -8.90
CA VAL A 60 3.18 13.28 -10.15
C VAL A 60 2.09 12.25 -9.84
N LYS A 61 0.84 12.66 -9.95
CA LYS A 61 -0.32 11.83 -9.58
C LYS A 61 -0.99 11.25 -10.83
N PRO A 62 -0.62 10.05 -11.28
CA PRO A 62 -1.48 9.29 -12.17
C PRO A 62 -2.71 8.88 -11.35
N CYS A 63 -3.84 9.54 -11.59
CA CYS A 63 -5.04 9.30 -10.78
C CYS A 63 -5.71 7.98 -11.17
N ASN A 64 -5.62 7.00 -10.31
CA ASN A 64 -6.35 5.75 -10.43
C ASN A 64 -7.32 5.61 -9.25
N LEU A 65 -8.57 6.07 -9.47
CA LEU A 65 -9.63 5.97 -8.47
C LEU A 65 -10.23 4.57 -8.46
N CYS A 66 -10.22 3.94 -7.30
CA CYS A 66 -10.95 2.69 -7.11
C CYS A 66 -12.45 2.97 -6.89
N PRO A 67 -13.33 2.59 -7.84
CA PRO A 67 -14.77 2.87 -7.70
C PRO A 67 -15.42 2.10 -6.54
N HIS A 68 -14.80 1.00 -6.11
CA HIS A 68 -15.28 0.21 -4.97
C HIS A 68 -14.95 0.89 -3.65
N MET A 69 -13.75 1.42 -3.49
CA MET A 69 -13.34 2.16 -2.28
C MET A 69 -14.14 3.46 -2.12
N LYS A 70 -14.51 4.12 -3.23
CA LYS A 70 -15.30 5.36 -3.22
C LYS A 70 -16.78 5.16 -2.87
N ARG A 71 -17.25 3.93 -2.70
CA ARG A 71 -18.59 3.66 -2.13
C ARG A 71 -18.64 3.86 -0.62
N ILE A 72 -17.49 3.84 0.04
CA ILE A 72 -17.40 4.06 1.48
C ILE A 72 -17.28 5.56 1.72
N THR A 73 -18.30 6.15 2.33
CA THR A 73 -18.36 7.58 2.68
C THR A 73 -18.44 7.77 4.19
N LEU A 74 -18.17 8.97 4.67
CA LEU A 74 -18.29 9.27 6.10
C LEU A 74 -19.73 9.11 6.58
N GLU A 75 -20.71 9.45 5.73
CA GLU A 75 -22.13 9.32 6.03
C GLU A 75 -22.52 7.86 6.26
N ASN A 76 -22.13 6.96 5.34
CA ASN A 76 -22.50 5.55 5.52
C ASN A 76 -21.69 4.84 6.61
N ILE A 77 -20.51 5.32 6.97
CA ILE A 77 -19.79 4.89 8.17
C ILE A 77 -20.55 5.36 9.43
N PHE A 78 -20.97 6.62 9.46
CA PHE A 78 -21.78 7.16 10.55
C PHE A 78 -23.09 6.38 10.75
N ASP A 79 -23.83 6.14 9.67
CA ASP A 79 -25.07 5.36 9.68
C ASP A 79 -24.81 3.92 10.18
N ALA A 80 -23.74 3.29 9.72
CA ALA A 80 -23.39 1.94 10.16
C ALA A 80 -23.13 1.87 11.67
N LEU A 81 -22.50 2.90 12.24
CA LEU A 81 -22.17 2.95 13.68
C LEU A 81 -23.37 3.36 14.55
N THR A 82 -24.22 4.25 14.07
CA THR A 82 -25.33 4.81 14.87
C THR A 82 -26.61 3.98 14.75
N GLU A 83 -26.88 3.42 13.57
CA GLU A 83 -28.09 2.69 13.27
C GLU A 83 -27.87 1.18 13.11
N MET A 84 -26.63 0.72 13.30
CA MET A 84 -26.23 -0.69 13.12
C MET A 84 -26.65 -1.26 11.75
N LYS A 85 -26.58 -0.41 10.70
CA LYS A 85 -26.86 -0.79 9.31
C LYS A 85 -25.68 -1.49 8.65
N HIS A 86 -25.92 -2.14 7.53
CA HIS A 86 -24.93 -2.83 6.70
C HIS A 86 -24.24 -3.99 7.41
N GLU A 87 -24.99 -4.69 8.25
CA GLU A 87 -24.49 -5.93 8.87
C GLU A 87 -24.04 -6.94 7.81
N VAL A 88 -22.85 -7.48 7.99
CA VAL A 88 -22.30 -8.54 7.14
C VAL A 88 -22.46 -9.87 7.85
N LEU A 89 -23.32 -10.71 7.30
CA LEU A 89 -23.54 -12.06 7.80
C LEU A 89 -22.68 -13.06 7.03
N VAL A 90 -21.86 -13.80 7.73
CA VAL A 90 -21.03 -14.86 7.16
C VAL A 90 -21.51 -16.20 7.70
N ASN A 91 -21.69 -17.18 6.79
CA ASN A 91 -22.01 -18.55 7.21
C ASN A 91 -20.98 -19.05 8.22
N GLU A 92 -21.43 -19.72 9.30
CA GLU A 92 -20.56 -20.10 10.43
C GLU A 92 -19.43 -21.05 10.00
N ASP A 93 -19.69 -22.00 9.11
CA ASP A 93 -18.67 -22.93 8.62
C ASP A 93 -17.58 -22.19 7.83
N VAL A 94 -17.98 -21.20 7.03
CA VAL A 94 -17.05 -20.32 6.29
C VAL A 94 -16.25 -19.47 7.26
N ARG A 95 -16.90 -18.89 8.26
CA ARG A 95 -16.26 -18.06 9.29
C ARG A 95 -15.18 -18.84 10.04
N VAL A 96 -15.50 -20.07 10.46
CA VAL A 96 -14.56 -20.94 11.19
C VAL A 96 -13.32 -21.27 10.32
N GLN A 97 -13.53 -21.61 9.04
CA GLN A 97 -12.41 -21.92 8.14
C GLN A 97 -11.57 -20.67 7.84
N ALA A 98 -12.20 -19.54 7.55
CA ALA A 98 -11.52 -18.27 7.32
C ALA A 98 -10.70 -17.84 8.55
N LYS A 99 -11.28 -18.00 9.77
CA LYS A 99 -10.56 -17.67 11.01
C LYS A 99 -9.30 -18.51 11.17
N LYS A 100 -9.33 -19.81 10.86
CA LYS A 100 -8.14 -20.67 10.92
C LYS A 100 -7.01 -20.16 10.02
N ALA A 101 -7.34 -19.72 8.81
CA ALA A 101 -6.35 -19.18 7.88
C ALA A 101 -5.73 -17.87 8.41
N ILE A 102 -6.56 -16.98 8.96
CA ILE A 102 -6.10 -15.73 9.58
C ILE A 102 -5.24 -16.00 10.81
N ASP A 103 -5.68 -16.90 11.70
CA ASP A 103 -4.92 -17.27 12.91
C ASP A 103 -3.55 -17.87 12.54
N ALA A 104 -3.51 -18.71 11.51
CA ALA A 104 -2.25 -19.28 10.99
C ALA A 104 -1.33 -18.20 10.44
N MET A 105 -1.85 -17.23 9.70
CA MET A 105 -1.10 -16.08 9.19
C MET A 105 -0.53 -15.23 10.34
N LEU A 106 -1.34 -14.94 11.36
CA LEU A 106 -0.92 -14.14 12.51
C LEU A 106 0.09 -14.87 13.41
N ALA A 107 0.10 -16.19 13.40
CA ALA A 107 1.07 -17.01 14.12
C ALA A 107 2.46 -17.06 13.44
N LEU A 108 2.59 -16.58 12.20
CA LEU A 108 3.89 -16.49 11.55
C LEU A 108 4.77 -15.47 12.25
N PRO A 109 6.10 -15.73 12.35
CA PRO A 109 7.04 -14.75 12.88
C PRO A 109 6.94 -13.44 12.09
N ASN A 110 7.04 -12.31 12.80
CA ASN A 110 7.05 -11.00 12.16
C ASN A 110 8.14 -10.95 11.07
N PRO A 111 7.82 -10.60 9.82
CA PRO A 111 8.78 -10.56 8.72
C PRO A 111 9.97 -9.61 8.96
N LYS A 112 9.91 -8.72 9.96
CA LYS A 112 11.08 -7.95 10.42
C LYS A 112 12.17 -8.84 11.05
N THR A 113 11.84 -10.07 11.44
CA THR A 113 12.77 -11.08 11.97
C THR A 113 12.94 -12.27 11.01
N ALA A 114 12.10 -12.40 10.00
CA ALA A 114 12.27 -13.36 8.93
C ALA A 114 13.31 -12.84 7.91
N ARG A 115 14.05 -13.75 7.29
CA ARG A 115 14.92 -13.38 6.16
C ARG A 115 14.09 -12.60 5.13
N PRO A 116 14.67 -11.58 4.45
CA PRO A 116 13.98 -10.90 3.38
C PRO A 116 13.39 -11.94 2.42
N PHE A 117 12.12 -11.80 2.10
CA PHE A 117 11.51 -12.60 1.04
C PHE A 117 12.34 -12.28 -0.22
N GLU A 118 13.11 -13.24 -0.69
CA GLU A 118 13.78 -13.16 -1.98
C GLU A 118 12.68 -13.21 -3.05
N THR A 119 12.04 -12.07 -3.28
CA THR A 119 11.37 -11.84 -4.55
C THR A 119 12.49 -11.95 -5.58
N GLY A 120 12.37 -12.79 -6.59
CA GLY A 120 13.40 -12.94 -7.65
C GLY A 120 13.66 -11.65 -8.47
N LEU A 121 13.21 -10.51 -7.98
CA LEU A 121 13.53 -9.16 -8.38
C LEU A 121 14.67 -8.68 -7.48
N ALA A 122 15.91 -8.85 -7.94
CA ALA A 122 17.05 -8.22 -7.32
C ALA A 122 16.78 -6.71 -7.18
N PRO A 123 17.02 -6.10 -6.01
CA PRO A 123 17.08 -4.65 -5.93
C PRO A 123 18.14 -4.21 -6.95
N LYS A 124 17.78 -3.37 -7.91
CA LYS A 124 18.78 -2.69 -8.74
C LYS A 124 19.67 -1.97 -7.73
N ASP A 125 20.96 -2.26 -7.75
CA ASP A 125 21.95 -1.72 -6.83
C ASP A 125 21.80 -0.20 -6.73
N ILE A 126 21.25 0.24 -5.60
CA ILE A 126 20.95 1.67 -5.31
C ILE A 126 22.24 2.38 -4.86
N GLU A 127 23.37 1.69 -4.77
CA GLU A 127 24.63 2.26 -4.29
C GLU A 127 25.35 3.20 -5.28
N THR A 128 24.85 3.40 -6.50
CA THR A 128 25.54 4.22 -7.51
C THR A 128 24.97 5.61 -7.73
N LEU A 129 24.04 6.07 -6.91
CA LEU A 129 23.51 7.44 -7.00
C LEU A 129 23.94 8.30 -5.81
N SER A 130 25.27 8.38 -5.57
CA SER A 130 25.81 9.52 -4.81
C SER A 130 25.72 10.76 -5.69
N PRO A 131 25.15 11.88 -5.19
CA PRO A 131 25.21 13.15 -5.92
C PRO A 131 26.65 13.65 -5.92
N ALA A 132 27.14 14.01 -7.10
CA ALA A 132 28.35 14.81 -7.28
C ALA A 132 28.07 16.28 -6.95
#